data_b586d6aa43eccbd37861ab983cae7063
#
_entry.id   b586d6aa43eccbd37861ab983cae7063
#
_cell.length_a   1.000
_cell.length_b   1.000
_cell.length_c   1.000
_cell.angle_alpha   90.00
_cell.angle_beta   90.00
_cell.angle_gamma   90.00
#
_symmetry.space_group_name_H-M   'P 1'
#
loop_
_entity.id
_entity.type
_entity.pdbx_description
1 polymer ?
#
loop_
_entity_poly.entity_id
_entity_poly.type
_entity_poly.pdbx_seq_one_letter_code
_entity_poly.pdbx_strand_id
1 'polypeptide(L)'
;MRKIFTITILFLISINFVFAQSQVFDNLKMESEILNMERKYSIYLPPDYETSSRSYPVLYLLHGLGDDHTGWVQFGEVKKIADESIINGDATPMIIVMPDANTGYVGYINIPSENWLYEDFFFNELMPHVESKYRIKSEKRFRAISGLSMGGVGTLIYALHRPDLFSAAAPLSPAIGPTTPKEFIEWIFRNNYDYNYDFDFIQKDLDALLEFNHPRILINKIPLSKINSVRWFIDTGDDDYLYE
;
A
#
# COMPACT_ATOMS: atom_id res chain seq x y z
N MET A 1 -71.51 -37.36 -10.96
CA MET A 1 -70.64 -36.22 -11.31
C MET A 1 -69.52 -36.12 -10.32
N ARG A 2 -68.31 -36.57 -10.71
CA ARG A 2 -67.09 -36.47 -9.90
C ARG A 2 -66.39 -35.12 -10.16
N LYS A 3 -66.33 -34.25 -9.14
CA LYS A 3 -65.55 -33.00 -9.22
C LYS A 3 -64.06 -33.32 -9.05
N ILE A 4 -63.29 -33.08 -10.09
CA ILE A 4 -61.83 -33.16 -10.07
C ILE A 4 -61.34 -31.83 -9.50
N PHE A 5 -60.72 -31.87 -8.32
CA PHE A 5 -60.01 -30.71 -7.75
C PHE A 5 -58.57 -30.71 -8.28
N THR A 6 -58.28 -29.74 -9.14
CA THR A 6 -56.91 -29.50 -9.62
C THR A 6 -56.19 -28.65 -8.58
N ILE A 7 -55.21 -29.25 -7.86
CA ILE A 7 -54.33 -28.55 -6.96
C ILE A 7 -53.15 -27.98 -7.77
N THR A 8 -53.12 -26.68 -7.97
CA THR A 8 -51.96 -26.00 -8.58
C THR A 8 -50.93 -25.76 -7.50
N ILE A 9 -49.81 -26.51 -7.51
CA ILE A 9 -48.67 -26.29 -6.65
C ILE A 9 -47.84 -25.16 -7.23
N LEU A 10 -47.86 -23.98 -6.58
CA LEU A 10 -47.02 -22.84 -6.90
C LEU A 10 -45.61 -23.10 -6.32
N PHE A 11 -44.66 -23.43 -7.15
CA PHE A 11 -43.25 -23.55 -6.75
C PHE A 11 -42.68 -22.13 -6.63
N LEU A 12 -42.60 -21.59 -5.41
CA LEU A 12 -41.86 -20.35 -5.11
C LEU A 12 -40.36 -20.66 -5.21
N ILE A 13 -39.72 -20.35 -6.32
CA ILE A 13 -38.27 -20.34 -6.44
C ILE A 13 -37.79 -19.10 -5.70
N SER A 14 -37.35 -19.29 -4.46
CA SER A 14 -36.58 -18.25 -3.75
C SER A 14 -35.21 -18.10 -4.43
N ILE A 15 -35.08 -17.08 -5.25
CA ILE A 15 -33.78 -16.66 -5.76
C ILE A 15 -33.02 -16.04 -4.60
N ASN A 16 -32.15 -16.82 -3.97
CA ASN A 16 -31.18 -16.27 -3.05
C ASN A 16 -30.15 -15.49 -3.86
N PHE A 17 -30.24 -14.18 -3.87
CA PHE A 17 -29.16 -13.32 -4.30
C PHE A 17 -28.01 -13.48 -3.28
N VAL A 18 -27.07 -14.36 -3.58
CA VAL A 18 -25.79 -14.38 -2.89
C VAL A 18 -25.06 -13.11 -3.37
N PHE A 19 -25.14 -12.06 -2.58
CA PHE A 19 -24.26 -10.91 -2.79
C PHE A 19 -22.83 -11.42 -2.58
N ALA A 20 -22.05 -11.36 -3.63
CA ALA A 20 -20.63 -11.63 -3.52
C ALA A 20 -20.02 -10.66 -2.51
N GLN A 21 -19.32 -11.20 -1.51
CA GLN A 21 -18.72 -10.40 -0.44
C GLN A 21 -17.23 -10.24 -0.71
N SER A 22 -16.71 -9.05 -0.44
CA SER A 22 -15.28 -8.82 -0.41
C SER A 22 -14.62 -9.63 0.72
N GLN A 23 -13.35 -9.94 0.55
CA GLN A 23 -12.57 -10.70 1.53
C GLN A 23 -11.31 -9.93 1.93
N VAL A 24 -10.91 -10.09 3.19
CA VAL A 24 -9.61 -9.65 3.67
C VAL A 24 -8.89 -10.84 4.27
N PHE A 25 -7.64 -11.03 3.86
CA PHE A 25 -6.71 -11.99 4.45
C PHE A 25 -5.57 -11.17 5.06
N ASP A 26 -5.46 -11.19 6.38
CA ASP A 26 -4.56 -10.33 7.16
C ASP A 26 -3.37 -11.07 7.79
N ASN A 27 -3.13 -12.30 7.42
CA ASN A 27 -2.03 -13.11 7.95
C ASN A 27 -1.35 -13.94 6.85
N LEU A 28 -1.12 -13.32 5.70
CA LEU A 28 -0.43 -13.96 4.60
C LEU A 28 1.08 -13.81 4.77
N LYS A 29 1.82 -14.81 4.29
CA LYS A 29 3.26 -14.92 4.45
C LYS A 29 3.93 -15.25 3.13
N MET A 30 5.15 -14.80 3.00
CA MET A 30 6.06 -15.16 1.93
C MET A 30 7.50 -15.16 2.45
N GLU A 31 8.33 -16.05 1.94
CA GLU A 31 9.76 -16.00 2.17
C GLU A 31 10.40 -14.95 1.26
N SER A 32 11.31 -14.17 1.82
CA SER A 32 12.13 -13.23 1.08
C SER A 32 13.58 -13.70 1.07
N GLU A 33 14.12 -13.92 -0.11
CA GLU A 33 15.54 -14.21 -0.30
C GLU A 33 16.39 -12.93 -0.12
N ILE A 34 15.86 -11.78 -0.58
CA ILE A 34 16.54 -10.48 -0.48
C ILE A 34 16.72 -10.07 0.99
N LEU A 35 15.69 -10.23 1.82
CA LEU A 35 15.75 -9.87 3.25
C LEU A 35 16.15 -11.04 4.13
N ASN A 36 16.28 -12.26 3.57
CA ASN A 36 16.60 -13.49 4.28
C ASN A 36 15.68 -13.74 5.50
N MET A 37 14.38 -13.49 5.34
CA MET A 37 13.36 -13.66 6.39
C MET A 37 11.95 -13.82 5.83
N GLU A 38 11.06 -14.41 6.64
CA GLU A 38 9.63 -14.40 6.34
C GLU A 38 9.08 -12.98 6.40
N ARG A 39 8.33 -12.59 5.37
CA ARG A 39 7.60 -11.32 5.33
C ARG A 39 6.11 -11.57 5.32
N LYS A 40 5.36 -10.63 5.93
CA LYS A 40 3.90 -10.68 6.00
C LYS A 40 3.28 -9.62 5.10
N TYR A 41 2.04 -9.88 4.71
CA TYR A 41 1.18 -8.90 4.05
C TYR A 41 -0.28 -9.22 4.28
N SER A 42 -1.12 -8.21 4.20
CA SER A 42 -2.58 -8.37 4.12
C SER A 42 -3.04 -8.09 2.69
N ILE A 43 -4.18 -8.66 2.32
CA ILE A 43 -4.79 -8.42 1.01
C ILE A 43 -6.30 -8.27 1.14
N TYR A 44 -6.85 -7.27 0.44
CA TYR A 44 -8.27 -7.13 0.21
C TYR A 44 -8.60 -7.60 -1.21
N LEU A 45 -9.62 -8.44 -1.35
CA LEU A 45 -10.18 -8.90 -2.60
C LEU A 45 -11.59 -8.33 -2.78
N PRO A 46 -11.92 -7.73 -3.94
CA PRO A 46 -13.20 -7.04 -4.15
C PRO A 46 -14.40 -8.00 -4.16
N PRO A 47 -15.64 -7.50 -3.98
CA PRO A 47 -16.82 -8.33 -3.77
C PRO A 47 -17.05 -9.40 -4.84
N ASP A 48 -16.74 -9.11 -6.11
CA ASP A 48 -16.94 -10.05 -7.21
C ASP A 48 -15.72 -10.93 -7.51
N TYR A 49 -14.70 -10.93 -6.66
CA TYR A 49 -13.48 -11.68 -6.93
C TYR A 49 -13.75 -13.18 -7.13
N GLU A 50 -14.53 -13.83 -6.28
CA GLU A 50 -14.83 -15.27 -6.39
C GLU A 50 -15.83 -15.62 -7.50
N THR A 51 -16.65 -14.67 -7.90
CA THR A 51 -17.72 -14.91 -8.89
C THR A 51 -17.36 -14.46 -10.31
N SER A 52 -16.22 -13.82 -10.49
CA SER A 52 -15.70 -13.30 -11.76
C SER A 52 -14.37 -13.94 -12.11
N SER A 53 -14.09 -14.11 -13.41
CA SER A 53 -12.77 -14.52 -13.93
C SER A 53 -11.90 -13.35 -14.36
N ARG A 54 -12.35 -12.10 -14.17
CA ARG A 54 -11.60 -10.90 -14.59
C ARG A 54 -10.36 -10.66 -13.72
N SER A 55 -9.40 -9.92 -14.28
CA SER A 55 -8.28 -9.37 -13.52
C SER A 55 -8.57 -7.93 -13.08
N TYR A 56 -7.97 -7.51 -11.98
CA TYR A 56 -8.25 -6.27 -11.27
C TYR A 56 -7.05 -5.33 -11.26
N PRO A 57 -7.26 -4.00 -11.22
CA PRO A 57 -6.24 -3.07 -10.80
C PRO A 57 -5.74 -3.41 -9.39
N VAL A 58 -4.55 -2.93 -9.04
CA VAL A 58 -3.97 -3.10 -7.72
C VAL A 58 -3.58 -1.76 -7.10
N LEU A 59 -3.88 -1.62 -5.81
CA LEU A 59 -3.37 -0.59 -4.93
C LEU A 59 -2.40 -1.22 -3.94
N TYR A 60 -1.15 -0.75 -3.91
CA TYR A 60 -0.22 -1.03 -2.83
C TYR A 60 -0.39 0.05 -1.77
N LEU A 61 -0.77 -0.35 -0.54
CA LEU A 61 -1.15 0.56 0.53
C LEU A 61 -0.21 0.40 1.72
N LEU A 62 0.64 1.39 1.93
CA LEU A 62 1.75 1.38 2.87
C LEU A 62 1.32 1.93 4.24
N HIS A 63 1.67 1.25 5.33
CA HIS A 63 1.34 1.68 6.69
C HIS A 63 2.31 2.73 7.25
N GLY A 64 1.93 3.38 8.35
CA GLY A 64 2.74 4.35 9.07
C GLY A 64 3.75 3.71 10.03
N LEU A 65 4.60 4.54 10.63
CA LEU A 65 5.58 4.11 11.63
C LEU A 65 4.88 3.49 12.86
N GLY A 66 5.40 2.39 13.35
CA GLY A 66 4.86 1.68 14.52
C GLY A 66 3.67 0.77 14.23
N ASP A 67 3.23 0.73 12.98
CA ASP A 67 2.15 -0.14 12.51
C ASP A 67 2.73 -1.33 11.72
N ASP A 68 1.87 -2.19 11.19
CA ASP A 68 2.23 -3.35 10.38
C ASP A 68 1.22 -3.58 9.23
N HIS A 69 1.30 -4.75 8.58
CA HIS A 69 0.39 -5.15 7.50
C HIS A 69 -1.08 -5.19 7.88
N THR A 70 -1.43 -5.18 9.18
CA THR A 70 -2.81 -5.25 9.67
C THR A 70 -3.43 -3.89 9.96
N GLY A 71 -2.63 -2.82 10.07
CA GLY A 71 -3.09 -1.52 10.52
C GLY A 71 -4.21 -0.92 9.67
N TRP A 72 -4.11 -1.00 8.36
CA TRP A 72 -5.19 -0.57 7.47
C TRP A 72 -6.46 -1.41 7.60
N VAL A 73 -6.33 -2.67 8.00
CA VAL A 73 -7.48 -3.55 8.28
C VAL A 73 -8.14 -3.19 9.60
N GLN A 74 -7.32 -3.00 10.67
CA GLN A 74 -7.81 -2.83 12.05
C GLN A 74 -8.23 -1.39 12.36
N PHE A 75 -7.46 -0.41 11.90
CA PHE A 75 -7.65 1.01 12.23
C PHE A 75 -8.12 1.83 11.04
N GLY A 76 -7.69 1.48 9.82
CA GLY A 76 -8.06 2.19 8.60
C GLY A 76 -9.38 1.74 7.98
N GLU A 77 -10.08 0.75 8.56
CA GLU A 77 -11.36 0.22 8.06
C GLU A 77 -11.36 -0.06 6.54
N VAL A 78 -10.22 -0.47 5.98
CA VAL A 78 -9.99 -0.57 4.52
C VAL A 78 -11.07 -1.38 3.81
N LYS A 79 -11.55 -2.48 4.42
CA LYS A 79 -12.61 -3.31 3.86
C LYS A 79 -13.90 -2.53 3.68
N LYS A 80 -14.35 -1.85 4.73
CA LYS A 80 -15.60 -1.08 4.74
C LYS A 80 -15.55 0.07 3.72
N ILE A 81 -14.46 0.85 3.75
CA ILE A 81 -14.28 2.01 2.86
C ILE A 81 -14.21 1.56 1.40
N ALA A 82 -13.47 0.50 1.10
CA ALA A 82 -13.36 -0.04 -0.25
C ALA A 82 -14.71 -0.58 -0.76
N ASP A 83 -15.44 -1.34 0.08
CA ASP A 83 -16.75 -1.89 -0.25
C ASP A 83 -17.76 -0.77 -0.55
N GLU A 84 -17.86 0.22 0.34
CA GLU A 84 -18.76 1.37 0.18
C GLU A 84 -18.43 2.17 -1.09
N SER A 85 -17.16 2.47 -1.33
CA SER A 85 -16.73 3.22 -2.51
C SER A 85 -17.00 2.44 -3.82
N ILE A 86 -16.83 1.13 -3.81
CA ILE A 86 -17.14 0.28 -4.97
C ILE A 86 -18.64 0.19 -5.22
N ILE A 87 -19.44 0.02 -4.18
CA ILE A 87 -20.92 -0.07 -4.27
C ILE A 87 -21.51 1.23 -4.76
N ASN A 88 -21.00 2.36 -4.28
CA ASN A 88 -21.46 3.69 -4.69
C ASN A 88 -20.97 4.10 -6.09
N GLY A 89 -20.04 3.35 -6.68
CA GLY A 89 -19.46 3.67 -7.99
C GLY A 89 -18.35 4.73 -7.94
N ASP A 90 -17.91 5.11 -6.74
CA ASP A 90 -16.82 6.08 -6.54
C ASP A 90 -15.45 5.45 -6.83
N ALA A 91 -15.32 4.13 -6.68
CA ALA A 91 -14.11 3.37 -6.97
C ALA A 91 -14.38 2.17 -7.88
N THR A 92 -13.43 1.89 -8.75
CA THR A 92 -13.41 0.63 -9.51
C THR A 92 -13.01 -0.52 -8.58
N PRO A 93 -13.67 -1.70 -8.66
CA PRO A 93 -13.20 -2.88 -7.93
C PRO A 93 -11.72 -3.16 -8.18
N MET A 94 -10.95 -3.24 -7.10
CA MET A 94 -9.49 -3.41 -7.13
C MET A 94 -9.03 -4.36 -6.03
N ILE A 95 -7.84 -4.91 -6.19
CA ILE A 95 -7.12 -5.62 -5.14
C ILE A 95 -6.30 -4.59 -4.36
N ILE A 96 -6.26 -4.70 -3.02
CA ILE A 96 -5.43 -3.84 -2.18
C ILE A 96 -4.42 -4.73 -1.46
N VAL A 97 -3.13 -4.45 -1.61
CA VAL A 97 -2.02 -5.17 -0.98
C VAL A 97 -1.40 -4.27 0.08
N MET A 98 -1.32 -4.76 1.30
CA MET A 98 -0.81 -4.04 2.48
C MET A 98 0.41 -4.80 3.04
N PRO A 99 1.63 -4.44 2.60
CA PRO A 99 2.85 -5.10 3.06
C PRO A 99 3.24 -4.65 4.46
N ASP A 100 3.96 -5.52 5.17
CA ASP A 100 4.56 -5.23 6.46
C ASP A 100 5.96 -4.65 6.28
N ALA A 101 6.19 -3.41 6.75
CA ALA A 101 7.50 -2.78 6.85
C ALA A 101 7.95 -2.57 8.30
N ASN A 102 7.28 -3.19 9.28
CA ASN A 102 7.70 -3.18 10.67
C ASN A 102 8.77 -4.25 10.92
N THR A 103 10.02 -3.87 10.83
CA THR A 103 11.14 -4.80 10.73
C THR A 103 12.30 -4.46 11.67
N GLY A 104 12.13 -3.45 12.51
CA GLY A 104 13.20 -2.87 13.32
C GLY A 104 14.02 -1.80 12.59
N TYR A 105 13.94 -1.74 11.25
CA TYR A 105 14.47 -0.64 10.44
C TYR A 105 13.35 0.30 10.04
N VAL A 106 13.68 1.59 9.93
CA VAL A 106 12.69 2.61 9.60
C VAL A 106 12.52 2.77 8.10
N GLY A 107 11.27 2.70 7.65
CA GLY A 107 10.90 3.08 6.30
C GLY A 107 10.93 1.96 5.27
N TYR A 108 10.59 2.38 4.08
CA TYR A 108 10.44 1.54 2.89
C TYR A 108 11.66 1.65 1.97
N ILE A 109 12.86 1.80 2.53
CA ILE A 109 14.09 2.11 1.80
C ILE A 109 15.12 0.98 1.90
N ASN A 110 16.08 0.99 0.99
CA ASN A 110 17.28 0.20 1.10
C ASN A 110 18.29 0.89 2.03
N ILE A 111 18.93 0.13 2.93
CA ILE A 111 20.00 0.55 3.81
C ILE A 111 21.18 -0.41 3.59
N PRO A 112 22.03 -0.17 2.58
CA PRO A 112 23.04 -1.12 2.18
C PRO A 112 24.09 -1.43 3.28
N SER A 113 24.40 -0.45 4.15
CA SER A 113 25.31 -0.64 5.27
C SER A 113 24.84 -1.69 6.28
N GLU A 114 23.53 -1.89 6.38
CA GLU A 114 22.90 -2.89 7.26
C GLU A 114 22.47 -4.14 6.48
N ASN A 115 22.83 -4.23 5.20
CA ASN A 115 22.34 -5.28 4.29
C ASN A 115 20.81 -5.40 4.26
N TRP A 116 20.14 -4.28 4.48
CA TRP A 116 18.68 -4.16 4.50
C TRP A 116 18.18 -3.57 3.18
N LEU A 117 17.52 -4.34 2.35
CA LEU A 117 17.16 -3.99 0.97
C LEU A 117 15.64 -4.06 0.78
N TYR A 118 14.88 -3.28 1.56
CA TYR A 118 13.41 -3.37 1.57
C TYR A 118 12.77 -2.90 0.27
N GLU A 119 13.30 -1.86 -0.36
CA GLU A 119 12.81 -1.41 -1.67
C GLU A 119 13.00 -2.49 -2.75
N ASP A 120 14.17 -3.15 -2.74
CA ASP A 120 14.44 -4.26 -3.67
C ASP A 120 13.51 -5.44 -3.41
N PHE A 121 13.26 -5.79 -2.16
CA PHE A 121 12.25 -6.78 -1.79
C PHE A 121 10.87 -6.41 -2.35
N PHE A 122 10.44 -5.16 -2.16
CA PHE A 122 9.13 -4.71 -2.62
C PHE A 122 8.96 -4.87 -4.13
N PHE A 123 9.94 -4.41 -4.93
CA PHE A 123 9.84 -4.44 -6.39
C PHE A 123 10.17 -5.80 -7.01
N ASN A 124 11.12 -6.53 -6.45
CA ASN A 124 11.66 -7.73 -7.09
C ASN A 124 11.07 -9.03 -6.52
N GLU A 125 10.47 -9.00 -5.33
CA GLU A 125 9.86 -10.18 -4.71
C GLU A 125 8.37 -9.99 -4.42
N LEU A 126 7.97 -8.99 -3.62
CA LEU A 126 6.58 -8.82 -3.20
C LEU A 126 5.64 -8.56 -4.39
N MET A 127 5.94 -7.58 -5.23
CA MET A 127 5.10 -7.27 -6.40
C MET A 127 4.94 -8.49 -7.33
N PRO A 128 6.02 -9.16 -7.79
CA PRO A 128 5.89 -10.36 -8.60
C PRO A 128 5.12 -11.49 -7.90
N HIS A 129 5.35 -11.69 -6.59
CA HIS A 129 4.66 -12.71 -5.82
C HIS A 129 3.14 -12.50 -5.85
N VAL A 130 2.67 -11.31 -5.47
CA VAL A 130 1.23 -11.04 -5.41
C VAL A 130 0.59 -10.99 -6.81
N GLU A 131 1.30 -10.45 -7.81
CA GLU A 131 0.81 -10.36 -9.18
C GLU A 131 0.73 -11.73 -9.88
N SER A 132 1.55 -12.71 -9.48
CA SER A 132 1.46 -14.08 -9.97
C SER A 132 0.39 -14.92 -9.26
N LYS A 133 0.13 -14.61 -8.00
CA LYS A 133 -0.79 -15.38 -7.15
C LYS A 133 -2.24 -14.95 -7.28
N TYR A 134 -2.48 -13.67 -7.57
CA TYR A 134 -3.82 -13.09 -7.66
C TYR A 134 -4.10 -12.56 -9.06
N ARG A 135 -5.39 -12.43 -9.42
CA ARG A 135 -5.79 -11.91 -10.72
C ARG A 135 -5.60 -10.39 -10.82
N ILE A 136 -4.34 -9.98 -10.83
CA ILE A 136 -3.91 -8.58 -10.94
C ILE A 136 -3.59 -8.26 -12.40
N LYS A 137 -3.92 -7.03 -12.82
CA LYS A 137 -3.46 -6.44 -14.08
C LYS A 137 -2.09 -5.80 -13.84
N SER A 138 -1.01 -6.45 -14.25
CA SER A 138 0.38 -6.06 -13.97
C SER A 138 0.94 -4.98 -14.92
N GLU A 139 0.10 -4.15 -15.53
CA GLU A 139 0.52 -3.04 -16.36
C GLU A 139 0.49 -1.73 -15.54
N LYS A 140 1.40 -0.80 -15.82
CA LYS A 140 1.48 0.52 -15.16
C LYS A 140 0.12 1.18 -14.94
N ARG A 141 -0.71 1.23 -15.97
CA ARG A 141 -2.02 1.92 -15.94
C ARG A 141 -2.99 1.37 -14.89
N PHE A 142 -2.74 0.18 -14.36
CA PHE A 142 -3.56 -0.51 -13.38
C PHE A 142 -2.92 -0.62 -11.99
N ARG A 143 -1.72 -0.02 -11.82
CA ARG A 143 -1.04 0.01 -10.52
C ARG A 143 -1.14 1.41 -9.93
N ALA A 144 -1.50 1.45 -8.65
CA ALA A 144 -1.44 2.65 -7.82
C ALA A 144 -0.69 2.32 -6.52
N ILE A 145 -0.15 3.36 -5.89
CA ILE A 145 0.49 3.26 -4.59
C ILE A 145 0.00 4.40 -3.69
N SER A 146 -0.22 4.10 -2.43
CA SER A 146 -0.61 5.07 -1.41
C SER A 146 -0.05 4.66 -0.06
N GLY A 147 -0.03 5.57 0.89
CA GLY A 147 0.38 5.28 2.26
C GLY A 147 0.34 6.51 3.14
N LEU A 148 0.32 6.28 4.46
CA LEU A 148 0.22 7.30 5.48
C LEU A 148 1.57 7.52 6.16
N SER A 149 1.95 8.79 6.44
CA SER A 149 3.10 9.16 7.26
C SER A 149 4.40 8.55 6.69
N MET A 150 5.06 7.61 7.38
CA MET A 150 6.18 6.82 6.86
C MET A 150 5.84 6.15 5.51
N GLY A 151 4.63 5.57 5.39
CA GLY A 151 4.13 5.00 4.14
C GLY A 151 3.85 6.06 3.07
N GLY A 152 3.52 7.29 3.47
CA GLY A 152 3.41 8.44 2.58
C GLY A 152 4.75 8.81 1.95
N VAL A 153 5.82 8.80 2.74
CA VAL A 153 7.21 8.97 2.23
C VAL A 153 7.60 7.81 1.33
N GLY A 154 7.32 6.56 1.73
CA GLY A 154 7.54 5.39 0.88
C GLY A 154 6.81 5.49 -0.46
N THR A 155 5.58 6.00 -0.45
CA THR A 155 4.80 6.26 -1.67
C THR A 155 5.50 7.26 -2.60
N LEU A 156 6.01 8.37 -2.04
CA LEU A 156 6.78 9.35 -2.81
C LEU A 156 8.05 8.75 -3.40
N ILE A 157 8.85 8.07 -2.58
CA ILE A 157 10.10 7.44 -2.99
C ILE A 157 9.86 6.44 -4.12
N TYR A 158 8.94 5.50 -3.93
CA TYR A 158 8.68 4.44 -4.90
C TYR A 158 8.14 4.96 -6.23
N ALA A 159 7.22 5.93 -6.18
CA ALA A 159 6.67 6.51 -7.40
C ALA A 159 7.68 7.43 -8.12
N LEU A 160 8.63 8.04 -7.41
CA LEU A 160 9.73 8.81 -8.00
C LEU A 160 10.84 7.90 -8.56
N HIS A 161 11.23 6.84 -7.85
CA HIS A 161 12.23 5.88 -8.34
C HIS A 161 11.71 5.08 -9.55
N ARG A 162 10.45 4.66 -9.48
CA ARG A 162 9.85 3.79 -10.49
C ARG A 162 8.56 4.39 -11.09
N PRO A 163 8.65 5.58 -11.71
CA PRO A 163 7.52 6.22 -12.39
C PRO A 163 7.01 5.40 -13.58
N ASP A 164 7.76 4.40 -14.01
CA ASP A 164 7.37 3.42 -15.03
C ASP A 164 6.38 2.36 -14.51
N LEU A 165 6.29 2.15 -13.21
CA LEU A 165 5.45 1.10 -12.63
C LEU A 165 4.07 1.57 -12.17
N PHE A 166 3.91 2.84 -11.77
CA PHE A 166 2.68 3.35 -11.17
C PHE A 166 2.00 4.40 -12.05
N SER A 167 0.68 4.30 -12.22
CA SER A 167 -0.13 5.31 -12.91
C SER A 167 -0.60 6.40 -11.96
N ALA A 168 -0.69 6.12 -10.67
CA ALA A 168 -1.11 7.06 -9.63
C ALA A 168 -0.36 6.80 -8.33
N ALA A 169 -0.10 7.88 -7.59
CA ALA A 169 0.50 7.87 -6.27
C ALA A 169 -0.25 8.85 -5.35
N ALA A 170 -0.62 8.37 -4.16
CA ALA A 170 -1.37 9.16 -3.18
C ALA A 170 -0.67 9.14 -1.81
N PRO A 171 0.41 9.93 -1.62
CA PRO A 171 1.02 10.09 -0.31
C PRO A 171 0.11 10.91 0.61
N LEU A 172 -0.20 10.35 1.80
CA LEU A 172 -1.06 10.95 2.80
C LEU A 172 -0.20 11.36 4.00
N SER A 173 -0.26 12.62 4.42
CA SER A 173 0.55 13.20 5.50
C SER A 173 2.00 12.69 5.51
N PRO A 174 2.75 12.81 4.41
CA PRO A 174 4.08 12.21 4.30
C PRO A 174 5.09 12.92 5.23
N ALA A 175 5.76 12.16 6.08
CA ALA A 175 6.77 12.64 7.03
C ALA A 175 8.12 12.92 6.33
N ILE A 176 8.18 13.97 5.50
CA ILE A 176 9.32 14.19 4.59
C ILE A 176 10.60 14.63 5.33
N GLY A 177 10.49 15.45 6.38
CA GLY A 177 11.62 15.97 7.13
C GLY A 177 12.53 16.95 6.36
N PRO A 178 13.60 17.43 7.00
CA PRO A 178 14.63 18.29 6.40
C PRO A 178 15.55 17.54 5.43
N THR A 179 16.23 18.31 4.56
CA THR A 179 17.12 17.75 3.52
C THR A 179 18.59 17.64 3.93
N THR A 180 18.99 18.27 5.04
CA THR A 180 20.38 18.21 5.51
C THR A 180 20.51 17.18 6.63
N PRO A 181 21.61 16.42 6.70
CA PRO A 181 21.83 15.40 7.73
C PRO A 181 21.66 15.92 9.16
N LYS A 182 22.20 17.08 9.45
CA LYS A 182 22.13 17.68 10.79
C LYS A 182 20.68 17.99 11.19
N GLU A 183 19.96 18.71 10.34
CA GLU A 183 18.55 19.07 10.61
C GLU A 183 17.65 17.83 10.62
N PHE A 184 17.94 16.83 9.79
CA PHE A 184 17.18 15.58 9.75
C PHE A 184 17.31 14.80 11.06
N ILE A 185 18.53 14.71 11.62
CA ILE A 185 18.77 14.09 12.94
C ILE A 185 18.04 14.88 14.03
N GLU A 186 18.17 16.23 14.04
CA GLU A 186 17.49 17.08 15.01
C GLU A 186 15.96 16.92 14.91
N TRP A 187 15.43 16.79 13.70
CA TRP A 187 14.01 16.58 13.46
C TRP A 187 13.52 15.21 13.98
N ILE A 188 14.28 14.13 13.76
CA ILE A 188 13.98 12.81 14.31
C ILE A 188 13.91 12.89 15.85
N PHE A 189 14.94 13.44 16.50
CA PHE A 189 14.97 13.51 17.97
C PHE A 189 13.91 14.46 18.55
N ARG A 190 13.57 15.53 17.87
CA ARG A 190 12.57 16.50 18.34
C ARG A 190 11.16 15.92 18.31
N ASN A 191 10.86 15.13 17.31
CA ASN A 191 9.54 14.49 17.17
C ASN A 191 9.40 13.25 18.06
N ASN A 192 10.38 12.98 18.93
CA ASN A 192 10.35 12.04 20.05
C ASN A 192 9.71 10.70 19.63
N TYR A 193 10.25 10.12 18.57
CA TYR A 193 9.85 8.78 18.17
C TYR A 193 10.36 7.80 19.25
N ASP A 194 9.55 7.61 20.28
CA ASP A 194 9.74 6.65 21.38
C ASP A 194 9.53 5.21 20.88
N TYR A 195 10.05 4.95 19.69
CA TYR A 195 10.07 3.65 19.08
C TYR A 195 11.47 3.06 19.28
N ASN A 196 11.55 1.79 19.68
CA ASN A 196 12.80 1.03 19.78
C ASN A 196 13.45 0.77 18.40
N TYR A 197 13.62 1.81 17.60
CA TYR A 197 14.35 1.73 16.35
C TYR A 197 15.80 2.10 16.60
N ASP A 198 16.72 1.29 16.08
CA ASP A 198 18.12 1.64 16.04
C ASP A 198 18.35 2.70 14.96
N PHE A 199 18.63 3.93 15.38
CA PHE A 199 18.97 5.03 14.48
C PHE A 199 20.46 5.20 14.26
N ASP A 200 21.30 4.39 14.89
CA ASP A 200 22.77 4.51 14.74
C ASP A 200 23.22 4.23 13.30
N PHE A 201 22.48 3.38 12.57
CA PHE A 201 22.75 3.15 11.15
C PHE A 201 22.49 4.39 10.29
N ILE A 202 21.49 5.21 10.65
CA ILE A 202 21.18 6.44 9.91
C ILE A 202 22.36 7.39 9.92
N GLN A 203 23.09 7.48 11.03
CA GLN A 203 24.21 8.40 11.16
C GLN A 203 25.41 8.02 10.27
N LYS A 204 25.59 6.73 9.96
CA LYS A 204 26.74 6.26 9.15
C LYS A 204 26.62 6.64 7.68
N ASP A 205 25.40 6.56 7.12
CA ASP A 205 25.15 6.70 5.68
C ASP A 205 24.13 7.77 5.36
N LEU A 206 23.83 8.67 6.32
CA LEU A 206 22.71 9.60 6.19
C LEU A 206 22.79 10.49 4.94
N ASP A 207 23.98 10.96 4.58
CA ASP A 207 24.16 11.75 3.36
C ASP A 207 23.72 10.96 2.11
N ALA A 208 24.17 9.71 2.00
CA ALA A 208 23.81 8.85 0.89
C ALA A 208 22.31 8.46 0.92
N LEU A 209 21.77 8.19 2.11
CA LEU A 209 20.36 7.86 2.27
C LEU A 209 19.44 9.03 1.88
N LEU A 210 19.76 10.25 2.30
CA LEU A 210 19.04 11.46 1.92
C LEU A 210 19.16 11.74 0.42
N GLU A 211 20.38 11.66 -0.12
CA GLU A 211 20.66 11.90 -1.54
C GLU A 211 19.88 10.94 -2.44
N PHE A 212 19.68 9.69 -2.01
CA PHE A 212 19.03 8.65 -2.79
C PHE A 212 17.52 8.56 -2.53
N ASN A 213 17.07 8.86 -1.31
CA ASN A 213 15.68 8.60 -0.92
C ASN A 213 14.85 9.85 -0.63
N HIS A 214 15.48 11.02 -0.37
CA HIS A 214 14.71 12.17 0.08
C HIS A 214 13.84 12.77 -1.05
N PRO A 215 12.50 12.86 -0.91
CA PRO A 215 11.62 13.28 -2.00
C PRO A 215 11.95 14.67 -2.56
N ARG A 216 12.31 15.65 -1.71
CA ARG A 216 12.69 17.01 -2.16
C ARG A 216 14.01 17.03 -2.94
N ILE A 217 14.88 16.04 -2.75
CA ILE A 217 16.11 15.90 -3.52
C ILE A 217 15.80 15.16 -4.83
N LEU A 218 15.05 14.07 -4.76
CA LEU A 218 14.70 13.25 -5.91
C LEU A 218 13.93 14.02 -6.99
N ILE A 219 12.98 14.87 -6.61
CA ILE A 219 12.15 15.63 -7.55
C ILE A 219 12.98 16.56 -8.44
N ASN A 220 14.15 17.00 -7.97
CA ASN A 220 15.06 17.83 -8.75
C ASN A 220 15.98 17.03 -9.69
N LYS A 221 16.08 15.71 -9.51
CA LYS A 221 16.93 14.84 -10.33
C LYS A 221 16.15 14.11 -11.42
N ILE A 222 14.85 13.92 -11.21
CA ILE A 222 14.01 13.13 -12.11
C ILE A 222 13.42 14.06 -13.20
N PRO A 223 13.50 13.70 -14.48
CA PRO A 223 12.91 14.50 -15.55
C PRO A 223 11.41 14.75 -15.31
N LEU A 224 10.94 15.97 -15.49
CA LEU A 224 9.55 16.37 -15.28
C LEU A 224 8.56 15.50 -16.08
N SER A 225 8.94 15.04 -17.27
CA SER A 225 8.13 14.11 -18.07
C SER A 225 7.88 12.76 -17.38
N LYS A 226 8.83 12.31 -16.58
CA LYS A 226 8.69 11.08 -15.76
C LYS A 226 7.76 11.33 -14.58
N ILE A 227 7.96 12.45 -13.87
CA ILE A 227 7.10 12.85 -12.75
C ILE A 227 5.65 13.02 -13.23
N ASN A 228 5.43 13.73 -14.33
CA ASN A 228 4.11 13.95 -14.91
C ASN A 228 3.48 12.69 -15.53
N SER A 229 4.23 11.60 -15.66
CA SER A 229 3.68 10.31 -16.08
C SER A 229 2.92 9.56 -14.99
N VAL A 230 3.00 10.05 -13.75
CA VAL A 230 2.24 9.58 -12.59
C VAL A 230 1.20 10.63 -12.22
N ARG A 231 -0.01 10.23 -11.89
CA ARG A 231 -1.02 11.14 -11.32
C ARG A 231 -0.79 11.21 -9.81
N TRP A 232 -0.58 12.40 -9.32
CA TRP A 232 -0.33 12.66 -7.91
C TRP A 232 -1.57 13.21 -7.22
N PHE A 233 -1.89 12.62 -6.06
CA PHE A 233 -2.82 13.17 -5.08
C PHE A 233 -2.07 13.25 -3.76
N ILE A 234 -1.76 14.46 -3.30
CA ILE A 234 -0.99 14.69 -2.08
C ILE A 234 -1.93 15.36 -1.09
N ASP A 235 -2.08 14.76 0.08
CA ASP A 235 -2.97 15.25 1.12
C ASP A 235 -2.25 15.33 2.46
N THR A 236 -2.53 16.41 3.22
CA THR A 236 -2.07 16.60 4.60
C THR A 236 -3.05 17.54 5.29
N GLY A 237 -3.31 17.31 6.58
CA GLY A 237 -4.12 18.21 7.38
C GLY A 237 -3.40 19.54 7.61
N ASP A 238 -4.15 20.65 7.72
CA ASP A 238 -3.62 21.98 8.02
C ASP A 238 -3.20 22.13 9.49
N ASP A 239 -3.65 21.21 10.35
CA ASP A 239 -3.26 21.06 11.76
C ASP A 239 -2.33 19.85 12.00
N ASP A 240 -1.83 19.21 10.92
CA ASP A 240 -0.88 18.12 11.02
C ASP A 240 0.48 18.64 11.52
N TYR A 241 1.00 18.03 12.59
CA TYR A 241 2.29 18.42 13.16
C TYR A 241 3.48 18.20 12.20
N LEU A 242 3.29 17.45 11.11
CA LEU A 242 4.28 17.25 10.04
C LEU A 242 4.19 18.33 8.94
N TYR A 243 3.24 19.29 9.05
CA TYR A 243 2.99 20.31 8.03
C TYR A 243 4.09 21.38 7.98
N GLU A 244 4.90 21.54 9.03
CA GLU A 244 6.05 22.47 9.07
C GLU A 244 7.22 21.91 8.25
#